data_a4e4fb06009b63160ba8a67cc1bdd845
#
_entry.id   a4e4fb06009b63160ba8a67cc1bdd845
#
_cell.length_a   1.000
_cell.length_b   1.000
_cell.length_c   1.000
_cell.angle_alpha   90.00
_cell.angle_beta   90.00
_cell.angle_gamma   90.00
#
_symmetry.space_group_name_H-M   'P 1'
#
loop_
_entity.id
_entity.type
_entity.pdbx_description
1 polymer ?
#
loop_
_entity_poly.entity_id
_entity_poly.type
_entity_poly.pdbx_seq_one_letter_code
_entity_poly.pdbx_strand_id
1 'polypeptide(L)'
;MLEKMKNAWRIPELRKKILYTFGMLLVYRLLSVIPVPGMNLAEVSKYVDQFSILGFMNMMTGGSFSQMTIMAMGITPYINASIILQLLTVAVPALEKLAKEGPEGRKKITEWTCYLTVALAFIQAVGLVFAMRATAKEGFLWYVVIGLSMAAGTSLAMWIGERITEKGIGNGISLLIMAGIVSNMFNWATSALSGMVDGSVSVIAVIAIVIAFLVMIVAITYVDMGERRVPVQYAKRVVGRKMYGGQSTHIPMKLNSTGVMPLIFGFAILQFPATIFAFFPTSGINLWWSNFQAGIWYQVVLAVLIIAFTYFYTSITFNPVDISKNLQQNGGIIPGIRQGRATTEYLSRVSSRLTLFSALFLAVLATIPTMLTRIFGINAPFGASSVLIAVSVGIETIPVSYTHLTLPTSARV
;
A
#
# COMPACT_ATOMS: atom_id res chain seq x y z
N MET A 1 -22.46 -6.72 13.73
CA MET A 1 -21.52 -7.12 12.65
C MET A 1 -21.80 -8.52 12.14
N LEU A 2 -21.91 -9.53 12.99
CA LEU A 2 -22.16 -10.94 12.60
C LEU A 2 -23.44 -11.14 11.78
N GLU A 3 -24.55 -10.49 12.13
CA GLU A 3 -25.80 -10.55 11.34
C GLU A 3 -25.64 -9.96 9.94
N LYS A 4 -24.87 -8.88 9.80
CA LYS A 4 -24.61 -8.26 8.50
C LYS A 4 -23.75 -9.17 7.63
N MET A 5 -22.74 -9.84 8.20
CA MET A 5 -21.94 -10.84 7.49
C MET A 5 -22.79 -12.05 7.08
N LYS A 6 -23.69 -12.52 7.95
CA LYS A 6 -24.63 -13.60 7.65
C LYS A 6 -25.60 -13.24 6.50
N ASN A 7 -26.03 -11.98 6.45
CA ASN A 7 -26.88 -11.48 5.36
C ASN A 7 -26.10 -11.33 4.05
N ALA A 8 -24.84 -10.88 4.09
CA ALA A 8 -23.95 -10.85 2.93
C ALA A 8 -23.73 -12.25 2.31
N TRP A 9 -23.60 -13.27 3.17
CA TRP A 9 -23.41 -14.66 2.73
C TRP A 9 -24.67 -15.26 2.05
N ARG A 10 -25.87 -14.72 2.32
CA ARG A 10 -27.12 -15.16 1.68
C ARG A 10 -27.27 -14.72 0.24
N ILE A 11 -26.49 -13.71 -0.20
CA ILE A 11 -26.54 -13.20 -1.58
C ILE A 11 -25.60 -14.04 -2.45
N PRO A 12 -26.13 -14.80 -3.43
CA PRO A 12 -25.33 -15.75 -4.20
C PRO A 12 -24.24 -15.09 -5.02
N GLU A 13 -24.44 -13.88 -5.54
CA GLU A 13 -23.43 -13.13 -6.28
C GLU A 13 -22.25 -12.71 -5.41
N LEU A 14 -22.52 -12.18 -4.22
CA LEU A 14 -21.49 -11.76 -3.29
C LEU A 14 -20.70 -12.95 -2.74
N ARG A 15 -21.41 -14.05 -2.44
CA ARG A 15 -20.77 -15.32 -2.02
C ARG A 15 -19.81 -15.84 -3.09
N LYS A 16 -20.19 -15.82 -4.37
CA LYS A 16 -19.30 -16.22 -5.48
C LYS A 16 -18.03 -15.36 -5.54
N LYS A 17 -18.17 -14.04 -5.41
CA LYS A 17 -17.04 -13.11 -5.40
C LYS A 17 -16.12 -13.32 -4.20
N ILE A 18 -16.68 -13.54 -2.99
CA ILE A 18 -15.90 -13.86 -1.79
C ILE A 18 -15.12 -15.16 -1.98
N LEU A 19 -15.79 -16.25 -2.40
CA LEU A 19 -15.15 -17.55 -2.62
C LEU A 19 -14.08 -17.47 -3.70
N TYR A 20 -14.33 -16.72 -4.78
CA TYR A 20 -13.32 -16.48 -5.81
C TYR A 20 -12.09 -15.77 -5.26
N THR A 21 -12.26 -14.72 -4.46
CA THR A 21 -11.15 -13.99 -3.82
C THR A 21 -10.34 -14.89 -2.92
N PHE A 22 -11.02 -15.67 -2.03
CA PHE A 22 -10.32 -16.63 -1.17
C PHE A 22 -9.59 -17.72 -1.96
N GLY A 23 -10.21 -18.25 -3.02
CA GLY A 23 -9.59 -19.24 -3.90
C GLY A 23 -8.30 -18.71 -4.55
N MET A 24 -8.33 -17.47 -5.06
CA MET A 24 -7.16 -16.83 -5.67
C MET A 24 -6.06 -16.51 -4.63
N LEU A 25 -6.43 -16.12 -3.42
CA LEU A 25 -5.48 -15.94 -2.32
C LEU A 25 -4.83 -17.26 -1.90
N LEU A 26 -5.57 -18.36 -1.91
CA LEU A 26 -5.05 -19.71 -1.67
C LEU A 26 -4.07 -20.12 -2.77
N VAL A 27 -4.40 -19.89 -4.04
CA VAL A 27 -3.48 -20.15 -5.17
C VAL A 27 -2.19 -19.35 -5.01
N TYR A 28 -2.28 -18.06 -4.67
CA TYR A 28 -1.11 -17.22 -4.39
C TYR A 28 -0.25 -17.81 -3.27
N ARG A 29 -0.87 -18.33 -2.21
CA ARG A 29 -0.15 -18.97 -1.10
C ARG A 29 0.53 -20.28 -1.49
N LEU A 30 -0.11 -21.10 -2.29
CA LEU A 30 0.50 -22.32 -2.83
C LEU A 30 1.74 -22.00 -3.68
N LEU A 31 1.66 -20.97 -4.53
CA LEU A 31 2.81 -20.53 -5.32
C LEU A 31 3.92 -19.94 -4.45
N SER A 32 3.59 -19.37 -3.29
CA SER A 32 4.57 -18.83 -2.33
C SER A 32 5.41 -19.89 -1.60
N VAL A 33 5.13 -21.18 -1.79
CA VAL A 33 5.91 -22.28 -1.20
C VAL A 33 6.87 -22.92 -2.21
N ILE A 34 6.71 -22.65 -3.51
CA ILE A 34 7.52 -23.27 -4.57
C ILE A 34 8.90 -22.56 -4.61
N PRO A 35 10.01 -23.27 -4.28
CA PRO A 35 11.33 -22.66 -4.26
C PRO A 35 11.85 -22.42 -5.69
N VAL A 36 12.66 -21.38 -5.85
CA VAL A 36 13.37 -21.11 -7.10
C VAL A 36 14.50 -22.13 -7.27
N PRO A 37 14.64 -22.76 -8.44
CA PRO A 37 15.70 -23.73 -8.68
C PRO A 37 17.09 -23.07 -8.63
N GLY A 38 18.06 -23.76 -8.03
CA GLY A 38 19.46 -23.33 -8.03
C GLY A 38 19.89 -22.42 -6.87
N MET A 39 19.05 -22.21 -5.86
CA MET A 39 19.39 -21.45 -4.65
C MET A 39 19.59 -22.35 -3.42
N ASN A 40 20.55 -21.98 -2.56
CA ASN A 40 20.78 -22.64 -1.27
C ASN A 40 20.00 -21.92 -0.15
N LEU A 41 18.88 -22.49 0.26
CA LEU A 41 17.94 -21.88 1.22
C LEU A 41 18.56 -21.63 2.60
N ALA A 42 19.48 -22.50 3.04
CA ALA A 42 20.09 -22.38 4.37
C ALA A 42 21.01 -21.14 4.50
N GLU A 43 21.58 -20.69 3.39
CA GLU A 43 22.44 -19.51 3.37
C GLU A 43 21.61 -18.24 3.17
N VAL A 44 20.53 -18.30 2.39
CA VAL A 44 19.65 -17.16 2.17
C VAL A 44 19.03 -16.64 3.46
N SER A 45 18.54 -17.52 4.33
CA SER A 45 17.96 -17.11 5.62
C SER A 45 18.94 -16.31 6.47
N LYS A 46 20.22 -16.71 6.49
CA LYS A 46 21.27 -15.96 7.22
C LYS A 46 21.49 -14.53 6.66
N TYR A 47 21.43 -14.37 5.32
CA TYR A 47 21.54 -13.05 4.71
C TYR A 47 20.32 -12.17 5.00
N VAL A 48 19.13 -12.74 5.01
CA VAL A 48 17.88 -11.99 5.32
C VAL A 48 17.92 -11.45 6.75
N ASP A 49 18.43 -12.23 7.70
CA ASP A 49 18.54 -11.81 9.11
C ASP A 49 19.62 -10.74 9.34
N GLN A 50 20.64 -10.71 8.49
CA GLN A 50 21.74 -9.72 8.61
C GLN A 50 21.36 -8.33 8.07
N PHE A 51 20.45 -8.23 7.10
CA PHE A 51 20.11 -6.97 6.44
C PHE A 51 18.65 -6.59 6.70
N SER A 52 18.43 -5.51 7.43
CA SER A 52 17.09 -4.99 7.78
C SER A 52 16.18 -4.75 6.58
N ILE A 53 16.74 -4.41 5.41
CA ILE A 53 16.00 -4.21 4.16
C ILE A 53 15.43 -5.51 3.63
N LEU A 54 16.22 -6.58 3.62
CA LEU A 54 15.77 -7.89 3.20
C LEU A 54 14.70 -8.44 4.15
N GLY A 55 14.82 -8.13 5.43
CA GLY A 55 13.78 -8.39 6.44
C GLY A 55 12.46 -7.67 6.13
N PHE A 56 12.52 -6.40 5.70
CA PHE A 56 11.32 -5.67 5.27
C PHE A 56 10.67 -6.27 4.01
N MET A 57 11.47 -6.62 3.00
CA MET A 57 10.96 -7.33 1.81
C MET A 57 10.34 -8.68 2.18
N ASN A 58 11.00 -9.44 3.06
CA ASN A 58 10.50 -10.71 3.57
C ASN A 58 9.16 -10.54 4.30
N MET A 59 9.00 -9.44 5.05
CA MET A 59 7.77 -9.11 5.74
C MET A 59 6.63 -8.80 4.76
N MET A 60 6.88 -8.04 3.69
CA MET A 60 5.88 -7.72 2.67
C MET A 60 5.45 -8.93 1.84
N THR A 61 6.37 -9.88 1.62
CA THR A 61 6.10 -11.11 0.85
C THR A 61 5.57 -12.26 1.70
N GLY A 62 5.39 -12.03 3.02
CA GLY A 62 4.84 -13.03 3.94
C GLY A 62 5.76 -14.23 4.19
N GLY A 63 7.08 -14.01 4.22
CA GLY A 63 8.09 -15.04 4.44
C GLY A 63 8.61 -15.71 3.16
N SER A 64 8.02 -15.42 2.00
CA SER A 64 8.40 -16.02 0.71
C SER A 64 9.81 -15.65 0.28
N PHE A 65 10.31 -14.49 0.73
CA PHE A 65 11.66 -14.02 0.39
C PHE A 65 12.76 -14.84 1.09
N SER A 66 12.62 -15.14 2.37
CA SER A 66 13.59 -15.95 3.12
C SER A 66 13.66 -17.39 2.62
N GLN A 67 12.59 -17.88 2.03
CA GLN A 67 12.51 -19.20 1.39
C GLN A 67 12.88 -19.18 -0.09
N MET A 68 13.28 -18.03 -0.65
CA MET A 68 13.58 -17.83 -2.08
C MET A 68 12.61 -18.56 -2.99
N THR A 69 11.34 -18.30 -2.79
CA THR A 69 10.29 -18.90 -3.63
C THR A 69 10.13 -18.11 -4.93
N ILE A 70 9.40 -18.65 -5.88
CA ILE A 70 9.06 -17.96 -7.13
C ILE A 70 8.37 -16.60 -6.83
N MET A 71 7.63 -16.52 -5.71
CA MET A 71 6.96 -15.30 -5.23
C MET A 71 7.84 -14.42 -4.34
N ALA A 72 9.16 -14.66 -4.25
CA ALA A 72 10.06 -13.93 -3.36
C ALA A 72 10.08 -12.42 -3.59
N MET A 73 9.99 -11.96 -4.84
CA MET A 73 9.85 -10.54 -5.17
C MET A 73 8.43 -10.00 -4.92
N GLY A 74 7.44 -10.89 -4.83
CA GLY A 74 6.03 -10.55 -4.60
C GLY A 74 5.51 -9.49 -5.58
N ILE A 75 4.80 -8.49 -5.04
CA ILE A 75 4.20 -7.38 -5.79
C ILE A 75 5.10 -6.13 -5.75
N THR A 76 6.24 -6.16 -5.05
CA THR A 76 7.13 -5.00 -4.88
C THR A 76 7.56 -4.36 -6.23
N PRO A 77 7.96 -5.11 -7.27
CA PRO A 77 8.29 -4.51 -8.56
C PRO A 77 7.12 -3.78 -9.21
N TYR A 78 5.89 -4.27 -9.04
CA TYR A 78 4.69 -3.62 -9.54
C TYR A 78 4.42 -2.30 -8.81
N ILE A 79 4.59 -2.27 -7.48
CA ILE A 79 4.46 -1.04 -6.71
C ILE A 79 5.46 0.00 -7.21
N ASN A 80 6.74 -0.39 -7.39
CA ASN A 80 7.77 0.50 -7.89
C ASN A 80 7.46 1.01 -9.31
N ALA A 81 7.02 0.14 -10.22
CA ALA A 81 6.61 0.51 -11.57
C ALA A 81 5.43 1.50 -11.56
N SER A 82 4.41 1.23 -10.74
CA SER A 82 3.24 2.09 -10.58
C SER A 82 3.63 3.48 -10.06
N ILE A 83 4.53 3.54 -9.08
CA ILE A 83 5.09 4.79 -8.54
C ILE A 83 5.80 5.58 -9.64
N ILE A 84 6.70 4.93 -10.37
CA ILE A 84 7.46 5.57 -11.45
C ILE A 84 6.51 6.15 -12.50
N LEU A 85 5.50 5.40 -12.94
CA LEU A 85 4.55 5.88 -13.93
C LEU A 85 3.63 6.97 -13.40
N GLN A 86 3.21 6.92 -12.13
CA GLN A 86 2.47 8.01 -11.50
C GLN A 86 3.28 9.32 -11.46
N LEU A 87 4.57 9.25 -11.11
CA LEU A 87 5.45 10.41 -11.14
C LEU A 87 5.65 10.94 -12.58
N LEU A 88 5.82 10.03 -13.54
CA LEU A 88 5.97 10.38 -14.95
C LEU A 88 4.67 11.01 -15.52
N THR A 89 3.49 10.59 -15.10
CA THR A 89 2.23 11.21 -15.53
C THR A 89 2.09 12.65 -15.07
N VAL A 90 2.77 13.04 -14.00
CA VAL A 90 2.82 14.44 -13.54
C VAL A 90 3.92 15.23 -14.25
N ALA A 91 5.07 14.58 -14.49
CA ALA A 91 6.25 15.23 -15.09
C ALA A 91 6.16 15.39 -16.60
N VAL A 92 5.48 14.46 -17.30
CA VAL A 92 5.43 14.39 -18.76
C VAL A 92 4.04 14.79 -19.28
N PRO A 93 3.90 15.94 -19.98
CA PRO A 93 2.60 16.44 -20.46
C PRO A 93 1.84 15.47 -21.37
N ALA A 94 2.54 14.61 -22.12
CA ALA A 94 1.91 13.60 -22.97
C ALA A 94 1.19 12.52 -22.14
N LEU A 95 1.78 12.08 -21.02
CA LEU A 95 1.19 11.12 -20.10
C LEU A 95 0.06 11.74 -19.29
N GLU A 96 0.18 13.02 -18.93
CA GLU A 96 -0.89 13.77 -18.26
C GLU A 96 -2.15 13.84 -19.15
N LYS A 97 -2.00 14.13 -20.44
CA LYS A 97 -3.10 14.12 -21.42
C LYS A 97 -3.74 12.74 -21.50
N LEU A 98 -2.93 11.69 -21.62
CA LEU A 98 -3.40 10.31 -21.67
C LEU A 98 -4.18 9.92 -20.39
N ALA A 99 -3.72 10.36 -19.21
CA ALA A 99 -4.43 10.11 -17.95
C ALA A 99 -5.80 10.82 -17.89
N LYS A 100 -5.93 11.97 -18.57
CA LYS A 100 -7.19 12.75 -18.67
C LYS A 100 -8.14 12.26 -19.75
N GLU A 101 -7.72 11.41 -20.67
CA GLU A 101 -8.57 10.80 -21.72
C GLU A 101 -9.64 9.82 -21.18
N GLY A 102 -9.67 9.60 -19.86
CA GLY A 102 -10.66 8.77 -19.20
C GLY A 102 -10.28 7.30 -19.08
N PRO A 103 -11.25 6.35 -19.18
CA PRO A 103 -10.99 4.93 -18.92
C PRO A 103 -9.99 4.28 -19.87
N GLU A 104 -10.00 4.65 -21.14
CA GLU A 104 -9.09 4.09 -22.15
C GLU A 104 -7.63 4.54 -21.92
N GLY A 105 -7.42 5.81 -21.60
CA GLY A 105 -6.10 6.33 -21.28
C GLY A 105 -5.52 5.67 -20.02
N ARG A 106 -6.35 5.49 -18.99
CA ARG A 106 -5.96 4.78 -17.76
C ARG A 106 -5.58 3.33 -18.03
N LYS A 107 -6.31 2.64 -18.92
CA LYS A 107 -6.00 1.27 -19.32
C LYS A 107 -4.62 1.17 -19.97
N LYS A 108 -4.28 2.07 -20.88
CA LYS A 108 -2.94 2.13 -21.50
C LYS A 108 -1.82 2.37 -20.46
N ILE A 109 -2.05 3.27 -19.49
CA ILE A 109 -1.09 3.50 -18.41
C ILE A 109 -0.90 2.23 -17.57
N THR A 110 -1.97 1.49 -17.28
CA THR A 110 -1.89 0.21 -16.56
C THR A 110 -1.11 -0.83 -17.37
N GLU A 111 -1.33 -0.95 -18.67
CA GLU A 111 -0.56 -1.84 -19.55
C GLU A 111 0.94 -1.50 -19.53
N TRP A 112 1.31 -0.22 -19.61
CA TRP A 112 2.70 0.21 -19.50
C TRP A 112 3.29 -0.07 -18.11
N THR A 113 2.48 0.06 -17.05
CA THR A 113 2.89 -0.36 -15.70
C THR A 113 3.23 -1.85 -15.67
N CYS A 114 2.43 -2.69 -16.32
CA CYS A 114 2.67 -4.13 -16.39
C CYS A 114 4.00 -4.44 -17.12
N TYR A 115 4.26 -3.82 -18.28
CA TYR A 115 5.52 -4.02 -19.00
C TYR A 115 6.73 -3.57 -18.17
N LEU A 116 6.64 -2.39 -17.56
CA LEU A 116 7.69 -1.86 -16.69
C LEU A 116 7.92 -2.75 -15.47
N THR A 117 6.84 -3.32 -14.91
CA THR A 117 6.92 -4.27 -13.79
C THR A 117 7.76 -5.50 -14.14
N VAL A 118 7.52 -6.11 -15.30
CA VAL A 118 8.27 -7.31 -15.72
C VAL A 118 9.75 -6.98 -15.91
N ALA A 119 10.06 -5.84 -16.56
CA ALA A 119 11.43 -5.41 -16.75
C ALA A 119 12.14 -5.12 -15.41
N LEU A 120 11.49 -4.39 -14.50
CA LEU A 120 12.03 -4.10 -13.17
C LEU A 120 12.18 -5.35 -12.33
N ALA A 121 11.21 -6.27 -12.36
CA ALA A 121 11.28 -7.54 -11.64
C ALA A 121 12.49 -8.36 -12.08
N PHE A 122 12.75 -8.45 -13.38
CA PHE A 122 13.90 -9.16 -13.90
C PHE A 122 15.23 -8.52 -13.48
N ILE A 123 15.37 -7.19 -13.63
CA ILE A 123 16.57 -6.46 -13.23
C ILE A 123 16.83 -6.58 -11.73
N GLN A 124 15.80 -6.40 -10.91
CA GLN A 124 15.91 -6.50 -9.46
C GLN A 124 16.24 -7.93 -9.01
N ALA A 125 15.63 -8.95 -9.63
CA ALA A 125 15.89 -10.34 -9.31
C ALA A 125 17.34 -10.74 -9.65
N VAL A 126 17.82 -10.40 -10.85
CA VAL A 126 19.22 -10.65 -11.25
C VAL A 126 20.18 -9.91 -10.33
N GLY A 127 19.89 -8.65 -10.01
CA GLY A 127 20.69 -7.84 -9.10
C GLY A 127 20.77 -8.44 -7.68
N LEU A 128 19.66 -8.92 -7.17
CA LEU A 128 19.59 -9.58 -5.87
C LEU A 128 20.43 -10.86 -5.84
N VAL A 129 20.26 -11.73 -6.85
CA VAL A 129 21.03 -12.99 -6.92
C VAL A 129 22.52 -12.72 -7.08
N PHE A 130 22.88 -11.69 -7.83
CA PHE A 130 24.27 -11.27 -7.95
C PHE A 130 24.86 -10.75 -6.63
N ALA A 131 24.07 -10.02 -5.82
CA ALA A 131 24.47 -9.58 -4.50
C ALA A 131 24.64 -10.77 -3.53
N MET A 132 23.87 -11.84 -3.72
CA MET A 132 23.87 -13.06 -2.92
C MET A 132 24.62 -14.23 -3.59
N ARG A 133 25.77 -13.95 -4.24
CA ARG A 133 26.51 -14.95 -5.04
C ARG A 133 26.80 -16.27 -4.31
N ALA A 134 27.09 -16.20 -3.01
CA ALA A 134 27.40 -17.38 -2.21
C ALA A 134 26.24 -18.37 -2.09
N THR A 135 25.02 -17.91 -2.33
CA THR A 135 23.79 -18.72 -2.16
C THR A 135 23.27 -19.33 -3.46
N ALA A 136 23.76 -18.86 -4.61
CA ALA A 136 23.36 -19.34 -5.93
C ALA A 136 24.38 -20.33 -6.49
N LYS A 137 23.92 -21.28 -7.31
CA LYS A 137 24.82 -22.12 -8.10
C LYS A 137 25.67 -21.28 -9.03
N GLU A 138 26.95 -21.62 -9.18
CA GLU A 138 27.87 -20.91 -10.04
C GLU A 138 27.48 -21.05 -11.52
N GLY A 139 27.57 -19.93 -12.26
CA GLY A 139 27.33 -19.86 -13.70
C GLY A 139 26.31 -18.78 -14.11
N PHE A 140 26.66 -18.04 -15.16
CA PHE A 140 25.82 -16.95 -15.69
C PHE A 140 24.39 -17.41 -16.03
N LEU A 141 24.25 -18.61 -16.57
CA LEU A 141 22.94 -19.16 -16.93
C LEU A 141 22.03 -19.34 -15.71
N TRP A 142 22.57 -19.69 -14.53
CA TRP A 142 21.78 -19.80 -13.31
C TRP A 142 21.24 -18.47 -12.85
N TYR A 143 22.01 -17.38 -12.93
CA TYR A 143 21.52 -16.03 -12.59
C TYR A 143 20.33 -15.63 -13.47
N VAL A 144 20.41 -15.94 -14.78
CA VAL A 144 19.31 -15.65 -15.72
C VAL A 144 18.09 -16.52 -15.42
N VAL A 145 18.26 -17.81 -15.18
CA VAL A 145 17.14 -18.73 -14.85
C VAL A 145 16.45 -18.32 -13.56
N ILE A 146 17.20 -18.01 -12.51
CA ILE A 146 16.64 -17.53 -11.24
C ILE A 146 15.91 -16.21 -11.44
N GLY A 147 16.54 -15.24 -12.15
CA GLY A 147 15.94 -13.95 -12.47
C GLY A 147 14.63 -14.08 -13.23
N LEU A 148 14.60 -14.93 -14.27
CA LEU A 148 13.37 -15.20 -15.03
C LEU A 148 12.29 -15.89 -14.20
N SER A 149 12.67 -16.85 -13.34
CA SER A 149 11.72 -17.55 -12.45
C SER A 149 11.05 -16.56 -11.48
N MET A 150 11.81 -15.63 -10.88
CA MET A 150 11.28 -14.63 -9.96
C MET A 150 10.44 -13.56 -10.71
N ALA A 151 10.85 -13.16 -11.92
CA ALA A 151 10.07 -12.23 -12.73
C ALA A 151 8.74 -12.87 -13.19
N ALA A 152 8.76 -14.16 -13.55
CA ALA A 152 7.54 -14.91 -13.85
C ALA A 152 6.60 -14.98 -12.63
N GLY A 153 7.15 -15.20 -11.42
CA GLY A 153 6.39 -15.18 -10.18
C GLY A 153 5.72 -13.83 -9.92
N THR A 154 6.45 -12.72 -10.10
CA THR A 154 5.88 -11.37 -10.00
C THR A 154 4.76 -11.13 -11.01
N SER A 155 4.94 -11.59 -12.25
CA SER A 155 3.92 -11.48 -13.30
C SER A 155 2.65 -12.27 -12.95
N LEU A 156 2.82 -13.46 -12.38
CA LEU A 156 1.71 -14.28 -11.88
C LEU A 156 1.00 -13.60 -10.70
N ALA A 157 1.75 -13.03 -9.74
CA ALA A 157 1.18 -12.29 -8.61
C ALA A 157 0.34 -11.09 -9.08
N MET A 158 0.87 -10.32 -10.05
CA MET A 158 0.16 -9.21 -10.67
C MET A 158 -1.12 -9.68 -11.36
N TRP A 159 -1.05 -10.74 -12.17
CA TRP A 159 -2.22 -11.32 -12.84
C TRP A 159 -3.29 -11.79 -11.84
N ILE A 160 -2.89 -12.45 -10.76
CA ILE A 160 -3.80 -12.86 -9.68
C ILE A 160 -4.49 -11.63 -9.07
N GLY A 161 -3.73 -10.56 -8.78
CA GLY A 161 -4.25 -9.31 -8.24
C GLY A 161 -5.27 -8.65 -9.16
N GLU A 162 -4.99 -8.58 -10.46
CA GLU A 162 -5.93 -8.06 -11.47
C GLU A 162 -7.20 -8.90 -11.55
N ARG A 163 -7.08 -10.22 -11.54
CA ARG A 163 -8.25 -11.13 -11.56
C ARG A 163 -9.12 -11.00 -10.31
N ILE A 164 -8.52 -10.79 -9.14
CA ILE A 164 -9.27 -10.51 -7.92
C ILE A 164 -10.02 -9.17 -8.07
N THR A 165 -9.37 -8.14 -8.62
CA THR A 165 -9.99 -6.82 -8.82
C THR A 165 -11.16 -6.88 -9.80
N GLU A 166 -11.05 -7.66 -10.88
CA GLU A 166 -12.12 -7.80 -11.89
C GLU A 166 -13.31 -8.65 -11.42
N LYS A 167 -13.03 -9.80 -10.79
CA LYS A 167 -14.04 -10.83 -10.50
C LYS A 167 -14.30 -11.06 -9.01
N GLY A 168 -13.45 -10.52 -8.16
CA GLY A 168 -13.53 -10.66 -6.71
C GLY A 168 -14.14 -9.45 -6.01
N ILE A 169 -13.63 -9.16 -4.81
CA ILE A 169 -14.03 -8.04 -3.96
C ILE A 169 -12.83 -7.13 -3.71
N GLY A 170 -13.04 -5.83 -3.88
CA GLY A 170 -12.03 -4.81 -3.56
C GLY A 170 -10.83 -4.79 -4.52
N ASN A 171 -9.74 -4.18 -4.07
CA ASN A 171 -8.50 -4.12 -4.84
C ASN A 171 -7.65 -5.37 -4.59
N GLY A 172 -7.50 -6.22 -5.61
CA GLY A 172 -6.82 -7.50 -5.50
C GLY A 172 -5.34 -7.37 -5.13
N ILE A 173 -4.65 -6.35 -5.62
CA ILE A 173 -3.24 -6.10 -5.30
C ILE A 173 -3.08 -5.78 -3.81
N SER A 174 -3.92 -4.90 -3.29
CA SER A 174 -3.95 -4.56 -1.87
C SER A 174 -4.28 -5.77 -0.99
N LEU A 175 -5.20 -6.63 -1.44
CA LEU A 175 -5.54 -7.87 -0.74
C LEU A 175 -4.39 -8.89 -0.72
N LEU A 176 -3.61 -9.00 -1.81
CA LEU A 176 -2.42 -9.85 -1.84
C LEU A 176 -1.34 -9.37 -0.87
N ILE A 177 -1.11 -8.06 -0.80
CA ILE A 177 -0.18 -7.46 0.16
C ILE A 177 -0.67 -7.73 1.59
N MET A 178 -1.95 -7.50 1.86
CA MET A 178 -2.55 -7.79 3.17
C MET A 178 -2.40 -9.27 3.55
N ALA A 179 -2.63 -10.20 2.62
CA ALA A 179 -2.46 -11.63 2.87
C ALA A 179 -1.00 -11.98 3.21
N GLY A 180 -0.02 -11.34 2.56
CA GLY A 180 1.40 -11.44 2.91
C GLY A 180 1.69 -10.99 4.34
N ILE A 181 1.19 -9.81 4.71
CA ILE A 181 1.37 -9.21 6.03
C ILE A 181 0.76 -10.09 7.13
N VAL A 182 -0.50 -10.52 6.95
CA VAL A 182 -1.20 -11.37 7.92
C VAL A 182 -0.46 -12.69 8.15
N SER A 183 0.06 -13.30 7.08
CA SER A 183 0.85 -14.53 7.21
C SER A 183 2.15 -14.32 7.99
N ASN A 184 2.83 -13.20 7.75
CA ASN A 184 4.05 -12.90 8.49
C ASN A 184 3.78 -12.64 9.97
N MET A 185 2.66 -11.99 10.29
CA MET A 185 2.21 -11.82 11.68
C MET A 185 1.94 -13.16 12.37
N PHE A 186 1.35 -14.13 11.65
CA PHE A 186 1.13 -15.46 12.20
C PHE A 186 2.45 -16.18 12.49
N ASN A 187 3.41 -16.12 11.57
CA ASN A 187 4.74 -16.70 11.76
C ASN A 187 5.47 -16.07 12.95
N TRP A 188 5.37 -14.74 13.10
CA TRP A 188 5.93 -14.05 14.26
C TRP A 188 5.26 -14.48 15.57
N ALA A 189 3.95 -14.59 15.59
CA ALA A 189 3.21 -15.01 16.80
C ALA A 189 3.63 -16.40 17.25
N THR A 190 3.81 -17.35 16.32
CA THR A 190 4.30 -18.70 16.63
C THR A 190 5.75 -18.67 17.15
N SER A 191 6.62 -17.88 16.52
CA SER A 191 8.03 -17.71 16.96
C SER A 191 8.14 -16.99 18.30
N ALA A 192 7.28 -16.02 18.58
CA ALA A 192 7.23 -15.32 19.86
C ALA A 192 6.76 -16.26 20.97
N LEU A 193 5.75 -17.10 20.71
CA LEU A 193 5.26 -18.10 21.65
C LEU A 193 6.34 -19.14 22.00
N SER A 194 7.04 -19.69 21.00
CA SER A 194 8.16 -20.61 21.25
C SER A 194 9.28 -19.92 22.02
N GLY A 195 9.67 -18.69 21.66
CA GLY A 195 10.69 -17.94 22.36
C GLY A 195 10.32 -17.59 23.81
N MET A 196 9.03 -17.41 24.15
CA MET A 196 8.58 -17.26 25.53
C MET A 196 8.72 -18.57 26.32
N VAL A 197 8.43 -19.72 25.72
CA VAL A 197 8.58 -21.03 26.34
C VAL A 197 10.05 -21.35 26.62
N ASP A 198 10.90 -21.02 25.68
CA ASP A 198 12.37 -21.24 25.78
C ASP A 198 13.07 -20.18 26.65
N GLY A 199 12.35 -19.18 27.14
CA GLY A 199 12.90 -18.09 27.96
C GLY A 199 13.82 -17.11 27.22
N SER A 200 13.93 -17.23 25.89
CA SER A 200 14.78 -16.36 25.04
C SER A 200 14.14 -14.99 24.78
N VAL A 201 12.82 -14.87 24.94
CA VAL A 201 12.06 -13.64 24.69
C VAL A 201 11.29 -13.22 25.94
N SER A 202 11.41 -11.96 26.34
CA SER A 202 10.67 -11.42 27.47
C SER A 202 9.16 -11.36 27.19
N VAL A 203 8.36 -11.96 28.08
CA VAL A 203 6.88 -11.92 27.99
C VAL A 203 6.36 -10.48 28.00
N ILE A 204 6.98 -9.60 28.79
CA ILE A 204 6.60 -8.18 28.87
C ILE A 204 6.79 -7.49 27.52
N ALA A 205 7.88 -7.78 26.81
CA ALA A 205 8.16 -7.20 25.52
C ALA A 205 7.14 -7.65 24.45
N VAL A 206 6.75 -8.92 24.45
CA VAL A 206 5.73 -9.43 23.52
C VAL A 206 4.37 -8.78 23.80
N ILE A 207 3.96 -8.68 25.06
CA ILE A 207 2.71 -7.99 25.46
C ILE A 207 2.76 -6.52 25.01
N ALA A 208 3.86 -5.82 25.22
CA ALA A 208 4.01 -4.43 24.84
C ALA A 208 3.90 -4.24 23.31
N ILE A 209 4.49 -5.14 22.50
CA ILE A 209 4.40 -5.12 21.04
C ILE A 209 2.95 -5.35 20.59
N VAL A 210 2.23 -6.31 21.18
CA VAL A 210 0.82 -6.59 20.88
C VAL A 210 -0.07 -5.40 21.21
N ILE A 211 0.12 -4.77 22.38
CA ILE A 211 -0.62 -3.57 22.78
C ILE A 211 -0.34 -2.43 21.81
N ALA A 212 0.93 -2.18 21.47
CA ALA A 212 1.30 -1.15 20.50
C ALA A 212 0.66 -1.39 19.13
N PHE A 213 0.62 -2.63 18.66
CA PHE A 213 -0.05 -3.01 17.42
C PHE A 213 -1.56 -2.70 17.46
N LEU A 214 -2.25 -3.07 18.55
CA LEU A 214 -3.66 -2.76 18.71
C LEU A 214 -3.93 -1.25 18.75
N VAL A 215 -3.08 -0.49 19.47
CA VAL A 215 -3.18 0.97 19.51
C VAL A 215 -2.97 1.57 18.11
N MET A 216 -2.01 1.06 17.33
CA MET A 216 -1.80 1.50 15.95
C MET A 216 -3.03 1.22 15.07
N ILE A 217 -3.64 0.03 15.15
CA ILE A 217 -4.86 -0.30 14.40
C ILE A 217 -5.98 0.69 14.74
N VAL A 218 -6.22 0.94 16.03
CA VAL A 218 -7.27 1.89 16.47
C VAL A 218 -6.98 3.30 15.97
N ALA A 219 -5.73 3.78 16.10
CA ALA A 219 -5.33 5.10 15.65
C ALA A 219 -5.50 5.27 14.13
N ILE A 220 -5.05 4.28 13.34
CA ILE A 220 -5.21 4.29 11.87
C ILE A 220 -6.68 4.27 11.49
N THR A 221 -7.47 3.38 12.10
CA THR A 221 -8.91 3.28 11.82
C THR A 221 -9.62 4.60 12.10
N TYR A 222 -9.31 5.25 13.23
CA TYR A 222 -9.88 6.54 13.60
C TYR A 222 -9.53 7.64 12.60
N VAL A 223 -8.28 7.70 12.14
CA VAL A 223 -7.81 8.70 11.17
C VAL A 223 -8.34 8.44 9.76
N ASP A 224 -8.35 7.19 9.30
CA ASP A 224 -8.85 6.82 7.96
C ASP A 224 -10.37 7.00 7.82
N MET A 225 -11.13 6.78 8.90
CA MET A 225 -12.58 7.04 8.93
C MET A 225 -12.92 8.51 9.19
N GLY A 226 -11.95 9.29 9.65
CA GLY A 226 -12.13 10.71 9.94
C GLY A 226 -12.33 11.54 8.67
N GLU A 227 -13.40 12.33 8.61
CA GLU A 227 -13.69 13.23 7.49
C GLU A 227 -14.13 14.61 7.95
N ARG A 228 -13.65 15.65 7.27
CA ARG A 228 -14.15 17.01 7.39
C ARG A 228 -15.27 17.23 6.40
N ARG A 229 -16.50 17.38 6.85
CA ARG A 229 -17.68 17.65 6.02
C ARG A 229 -17.79 19.14 5.78
N VAL A 230 -17.59 19.57 4.53
CA VAL A 230 -17.80 20.97 4.12
C VAL A 230 -19.22 21.10 3.58
N PRO A 231 -20.11 21.87 4.23
CA PRO A 231 -21.50 21.99 3.78
C PRO A 231 -21.59 22.73 2.44
N VAL A 232 -22.39 22.21 1.53
CA VAL A 232 -22.70 22.82 0.23
C VAL A 232 -24.20 22.91 0.07
N GLN A 233 -24.70 24.06 -0.33
CA GLN A 233 -26.11 24.30 -0.63
C GLN A 233 -26.27 24.50 -2.13
N TYR A 234 -27.24 23.80 -2.71
CA TYR A 234 -27.62 24.02 -4.11
C TYR A 234 -28.88 24.87 -4.17
N ALA A 235 -28.91 25.82 -5.12
CA ALA A 235 -30.07 26.66 -5.35
C ALA A 235 -31.29 25.78 -5.71
N LYS A 236 -32.44 26.14 -5.13
CA LYS A 236 -33.71 25.50 -5.48
C LYS A 236 -34.09 25.94 -6.90
N ARG A 237 -34.31 25.00 -7.80
CA ARG A 237 -34.88 25.27 -9.13
C ARG A 237 -36.36 24.90 -9.11
N VAL A 238 -37.20 25.84 -9.48
CA VAL A 238 -38.63 25.61 -9.71
C VAL A 238 -38.82 25.36 -11.21
N VAL A 239 -39.25 24.16 -11.57
CA VAL A 239 -39.60 23.79 -12.96
C VAL A 239 -41.08 23.48 -12.96
N GLY A 240 -41.90 24.45 -13.42
CA GLY A 240 -43.34 24.37 -13.35
C GLY A 240 -43.86 24.40 -11.90
N ARG A 241 -44.78 23.48 -11.57
CA ARG A 241 -45.32 23.32 -10.19
C ARG A 241 -44.46 22.47 -9.23
N LYS A 242 -43.37 21.89 -9.70
CA LYS A 242 -42.50 21.03 -8.86
C LYS A 242 -41.21 21.76 -8.51
N MET A 243 -40.89 21.78 -7.24
CA MET A 243 -39.59 22.24 -6.72
C MET A 243 -38.59 21.11 -6.82
N TYR A 244 -37.51 21.32 -7.60
CA TYR A 244 -36.36 20.45 -7.69
C TYR A 244 -35.16 21.14 -7.03
N GLY A 245 -34.41 20.39 -6.22
CA GLY A 245 -33.22 20.91 -5.54
C GLY A 245 -33.49 21.40 -4.12
N GLY A 246 -32.52 22.04 -3.53
CA GLY A 246 -32.59 22.51 -2.14
C GLY A 246 -32.14 21.47 -1.10
N GLN A 247 -31.59 20.34 -1.54
CA GLN A 247 -30.88 19.46 -0.62
C GLN A 247 -29.53 20.06 -0.26
N SER A 248 -29.32 20.24 1.05
CA SER A 248 -27.98 20.53 1.56
C SER A 248 -27.16 19.24 1.49
N THR A 249 -26.09 19.26 0.74
CA THR A 249 -25.12 18.16 0.69
C THR A 249 -23.82 18.62 1.32
N HIS A 250 -22.84 17.75 1.44
CA HIS A 250 -21.53 18.09 1.95
C HIS A 250 -20.44 17.47 1.08
N ILE A 251 -19.29 18.15 1.01
CA ILE A 251 -18.07 17.61 0.41
C ILE A 251 -17.32 16.90 1.53
N PRO A 252 -17.17 15.56 1.46
CA PRO A 252 -16.35 14.83 2.43
C PRO A 252 -14.87 15.02 2.10
N MET A 253 -14.10 15.63 3.00
CA MET A 253 -12.65 15.73 2.90
C MET A 253 -12.06 14.80 3.94
N LYS A 254 -11.48 13.68 3.50
CA LYS A 254 -10.85 12.71 4.40
C LYS A 254 -9.66 13.33 5.13
N LEU A 255 -9.44 12.98 6.40
CA LEU A 255 -8.25 13.36 7.16
C LEU A 255 -6.98 12.83 6.49
N ASN A 256 -7.00 11.55 6.11
CA ASN A 256 -5.93 10.92 5.33
C ASN A 256 -6.41 10.70 3.89
N SER A 257 -6.38 11.74 3.06
CA SER A 257 -6.78 11.66 1.65
C SER A 257 -5.75 10.97 0.76
N THR A 258 -4.50 10.91 1.21
CA THR A 258 -3.38 10.32 0.48
C THR A 258 -3.20 8.83 0.75
N GLY A 259 -3.85 8.31 1.80
CA GLY A 259 -3.76 6.91 2.19
C GLY A 259 -2.34 6.49 2.55
N VAL A 260 -1.93 5.32 2.08
CA VAL A 260 -0.63 4.71 2.35
C VAL A 260 0.49 5.17 1.40
N MET A 261 0.14 5.86 0.30
CA MET A 261 1.07 6.20 -0.78
C MET A 261 2.32 6.94 -0.31
N PRO A 262 2.25 8.01 0.53
CA PRO A 262 3.45 8.71 0.99
C PRO A 262 4.43 7.83 1.75
N LEU A 263 3.94 6.85 2.52
CA LEU A 263 4.79 5.88 3.21
C LEU A 263 5.53 4.98 2.22
N ILE A 264 4.81 4.44 1.24
CA ILE A 264 5.39 3.58 0.20
C ILE A 264 6.47 4.34 -0.58
N PHE A 265 6.20 5.60 -0.97
CA PHE A 265 7.17 6.46 -1.66
C PHE A 265 8.41 6.73 -0.79
N GLY A 266 8.22 7.09 0.48
CA GLY A 266 9.33 7.35 1.40
C GLY A 266 10.25 6.14 1.54
N PHE A 267 9.67 4.95 1.76
CA PHE A 267 10.43 3.70 1.83
C PHE A 267 11.08 3.33 0.49
N ALA A 268 10.38 3.46 -0.63
CA ALA A 268 10.92 3.12 -1.95
C ALA A 268 12.15 3.95 -2.31
N ILE A 269 12.12 5.27 -2.04
CA ILE A 269 13.28 6.14 -2.31
C ILE A 269 14.47 5.79 -1.42
N LEU A 270 14.26 5.49 -0.15
CA LEU A 270 15.34 5.07 0.73
C LEU A 270 15.85 3.65 0.42
N GLN A 271 15.00 2.81 -0.17
CA GLN A 271 15.40 1.46 -0.59
C GLN A 271 16.22 1.48 -1.88
N PHE A 272 16.04 2.48 -2.74
CA PHE A 272 16.73 2.54 -4.03
C PHE A 272 18.27 2.61 -3.89
N PRO A 273 18.87 3.52 -3.10
CA PRO A 273 20.32 3.51 -2.84
C PRO A 273 20.81 2.19 -2.25
N ALA A 274 20.05 1.60 -1.33
CA ALA A 274 20.40 0.33 -0.72
C ALA A 274 20.48 -0.82 -1.75
N THR A 275 19.57 -0.84 -2.71
CA THR A 275 19.58 -1.81 -3.80
C THR A 275 20.83 -1.64 -4.68
N ILE A 276 21.23 -0.40 -4.98
CA ILE A 276 22.45 -0.13 -5.76
C ILE A 276 23.70 -0.55 -4.98
N PHE A 277 23.77 -0.21 -3.68
CA PHE A 277 24.95 -0.54 -2.84
C PHE A 277 25.08 -2.03 -2.59
N ALA A 278 23.99 -2.79 -2.65
CA ALA A 278 24.03 -4.26 -2.55
C ALA A 278 24.86 -4.92 -3.68
N PHE A 279 25.01 -4.27 -4.84
CA PHE A 279 25.93 -4.75 -5.90
C PHE A 279 27.43 -4.62 -5.54
N PHE A 280 27.75 -3.79 -4.54
CA PHE A 280 29.12 -3.51 -4.12
C PHE A 280 29.31 -3.82 -2.63
N PRO A 281 29.19 -5.09 -2.20
CA PRO A 281 29.10 -5.46 -0.77
C PRO A 281 30.36 -5.11 0.02
N THR A 282 31.55 -5.07 -0.62
CA THR A 282 32.84 -4.79 0.02
C THR A 282 33.23 -3.31 0.01
N SER A 283 32.42 -2.43 -0.57
CA SER A 283 32.72 -0.99 -0.64
C SER A 283 32.48 -0.29 0.69
N GLY A 284 33.34 0.68 1.04
CA GLY A 284 33.15 1.54 2.21
C GLY A 284 31.81 2.27 2.23
N ILE A 285 31.23 2.52 1.07
CA ILE A 285 29.91 3.15 0.89
C ILE A 285 28.81 2.25 1.43
N ASN A 286 28.89 0.94 1.20
CA ASN A 286 27.90 0.00 1.73
C ASN A 286 27.94 -0.07 3.27
N LEU A 287 29.14 -0.08 3.86
CA LEU A 287 29.31 -0.02 5.32
C LEU A 287 28.76 1.29 5.90
N TRP A 288 29.03 2.42 5.23
CA TRP A 288 28.48 3.72 5.65
C TRP A 288 26.95 3.71 5.58
N TRP A 289 26.35 3.16 4.50
CA TRP A 289 24.91 3.08 4.32
C TRP A 289 24.25 2.18 5.37
N SER A 290 24.84 1.03 5.70
CA SER A 290 24.31 0.13 6.74
C SER A 290 24.31 0.79 8.12
N ASN A 291 25.38 1.53 8.45
CA ASN A 291 25.46 2.32 9.70
C ASN A 291 24.43 3.46 9.72
N PHE A 292 24.21 4.13 8.57
CA PHE A 292 23.18 5.16 8.43
C PHE A 292 21.78 4.59 8.66
N GLN A 293 21.47 3.42 8.10
CA GLN A 293 20.17 2.75 8.29
C GLN A 293 19.94 2.34 9.76
N ALA A 294 20.97 1.91 10.45
CA ALA A 294 20.89 1.62 11.87
C ALA A 294 20.75 2.89 12.74
N GLY A 295 21.10 4.05 12.19
CA GLY A 295 21.11 5.34 12.90
C GLY A 295 19.72 5.98 13.05
N ILE A 296 19.63 6.98 13.95
CA ILE A 296 18.43 7.81 14.11
C ILE A 296 18.20 8.71 12.91
N TRP A 297 19.25 9.08 12.20
CA TRP A 297 19.19 9.93 11.02
C TRP A 297 18.41 9.33 9.86
N TYR A 298 18.44 8.01 9.72
CA TYR A 298 17.58 7.32 8.74
C TYR A 298 16.10 7.58 9.00
N GLN A 299 15.68 7.56 10.26
CA GLN A 299 14.28 7.79 10.62
C GLN A 299 13.88 9.26 10.43
N VAL A 300 14.80 10.18 10.73
CA VAL A 300 14.56 11.62 10.49
C VAL A 300 14.38 11.89 8.99
N VAL A 301 15.26 11.34 8.15
CA VAL A 301 15.15 11.48 6.69
C VAL A 301 13.88 10.82 6.16
N LEU A 302 13.53 9.63 6.66
CA LEU A 302 12.28 8.96 6.32
C LEU A 302 11.06 9.82 6.68
N ALA A 303 11.01 10.38 7.89
CA ALA A 303 9.92 11.24 8.33
C ALA A 303 9.78 12.50 7.44
N VAL A 304 10.91 13.14 7.13
CA VAL A 304 10.93 14.31 6.23
C VAL A 304 10.43 13.94 4.83
N LEU A 305 10.86 12.80 4.28
CA LEU A 305 10.39 12.31 2.98
C LEU A 305 8.89 12.03 3.01
N ILE A 306 8.38 11.37 4.05
CA ILE A 306 6.94 11.09 4.20
C ILE A 306 6.15 12.41 4.20
N ILE A 307 6.59 13.41 4.96
CA ILE A 307 5.95 14.71 5.01
C ILE A 307 5.96 15.37 3.61
N ALA A 308 7.10 15.40 2.95
CA ALA A 308 7.24 15.98 1.61
C ALA A 308 6.33 15.27 0.59
N PHE A 309 6.32 13.94 0.58
CA PHE A 309 5.46 13.17 -0.31
C PHE A 309 3.97 13.28 0.02
N THR A 310 3.60 13.46 1.28
CA THR A 310 2.21 13.69 1.65
C THR A 310 1.69 14.99 1.05
N TYR A 311 2.47 16.08 1.12
CA TYR A 311 2.12 17.34 0.47
C TYR A 311 2.12 17.21 -1.06
N PHE A 312 3.13 16.59 -1.62
CA PHE A 312 3.24 16.38 -3.07
C PHE A 312 2.04 15.57 -3.61
N TYR A 313 1.72 14.45 -2.97
CA TYR A 313 0.63 13.59 -3.42
C TYR A 313 -0.74 14.25 -3.23
N THR A 314 -0.94 14.99 -2.14
CA THR A 314 -2.18 15.76 -1.92
C THR A 314 -2.37 16.81 -3.01
N SER A 315 -1.30 17.50 -3.45
CA SER A 315 -1.40 18.51 -4.52
C SER A 315 -1.81 17.95 -5.87
N ILE A 316 -1.51 16.66 -6.12
CA ILE A 316 -1.89 15.94 -7.34
C ILE A 316 -3.33 15.43 -7.24
N THR A 317 -3.68 14.84 -6.09
CA THR A 317 -4.96 14.13 -5.93
C THR A 317 -6.13 15.09 -5.70
N PHE A 318 -5.87 16.19 -5.03
CA PHE A 318 -6.89 17.18 -4.66
C PHE A 318 -6.63 18.51 -5.37
N ASN A 319 -7.45 18.81 -6.39
CA ASN A 319 -7.40 20.07 -7.11
C ASN A 319 -8.55 21.00 -6.67
N PRO A 320 -8.28 21.98 -5.78
CA PRO A 320 -9.32 22.90 -5.29
C PRO A 320 -9.94 23.76 -6.40
N VAL A 321 -9.20 24.03 -7.48
CA VAL A 321 -9.65 24.86 -8.60
C VAL A 321 -10.76 24.13 -9.37
N ASP A 322 -10.53 22.85 -9.70
CA ASP A 322 -11.50 22.04 -10.45
C ASP A 322 -12.77 21.80 -9.63
N ILE A 323 -12.63 21.56 -8.32
CA ILE A 323 -13.78 21.39 -7.42
C ILE A 323 -14.59 22.70 -7.35
N SER A 324 -13.93 23.84 -7.22
CA SER A 324 -14.58 25.15 -7.17
C SER A 324 -15.32 25.47 -8.48
N LYS A 325 -14.72 25.16 -9.65
CA LYS A 325 -15.37 25.31 -10.96
C LYS A 325 -16.61 24.41 -11.09
N ASN A 326 -16.48 23.13 -10.70
CA ASN A 326 -17.61 22.19 -10.72
C ASN A 326 -18.75 22.65 -9.81
N LEU A 327 -18.46 23.16 -8.61
CA LEU A 327 -19.47 23.73 -7.74
C LEU A 327 -20.16 24.92 -8.38
N GLN A 328 -19.40 25.84 -8.99
CA GLN A 328 -19.94 27.00 -9.68
C GLN A 328 -20.84 26.62 -10.85
N GLN A 329 -20.41 25.66 -11.68
CA GLN A 329 -21.19 25.17 -12.82
C GLN A 329 -22.51 24.51 -12.40
N ASN A 330 -22.50 23.82 -11.27
CA ASN A 330 -23.68 23.13 -10.73
C ASN A 330 -24.53 24.01 -9.79
N GLY A 331 -24.17 25.29 -9.62
CA GLY A 331 -24.89 26.22 -8.75
C GLY A 331 -24.76 25.93 -7.25
N GLY A 332 -23.70 25.18 -6.85
CA GLY A 332 -23.39 24.91 -5.45
C GLY A 332 -22.70 26.08 -4.78
N ILE A 333 -23.09 26.37 -3.55
CA ILE A 333 -22.55 27.48 -2.73
C ILE A 333 -22.12 26.93 -1.38
N ILE A 334 -20.94 27.30 -0.92
CA ILE A 334 -20.53 27.08 0.47
C ILE A 334 -21.06 28.24 1.30
N PRO A 335 -21.87 28.00 2.35
CA PRO A 335 -22.44 29.06 3.16
C PRO A 335 -21.37 30.03 3.69
N GLY A 336 -21.58 31.35 3.46
CA GLY A 336 -20.66 32.41 3.90
C GLY A 336 -19.44 32.63 3.00
N ILE A 337 -19.28 31.91 1.86
CA ILE A 337 -18.13 32.02 0.96
C ILE A 337 -18.62 32.31 -0.46
N ARG A 338 -18.03 33.33 -1.12
CA ARG A 338 -18.35 33.66 -2.53
C ARG A 338 -17.86 32.53 -3.46
N GLN A 339 -18.64 32.26 -4.51
CA GLN A 339 -18.24 31.31 -5.56
C GLN A 339 -16.97 31.77 -6.29
N GLY A 340 -16.23 30.79 -6.83
CA GLY A 340 -15.01 31.02 -7.60
C GLY A 340 -13.75 31.06 -6.72
N ARG A 341 -12.93 32.13 -6.84
CA ARG A 341 -11.62 32.20 -6.20
C ARG A 341 -11.66 32.07 -4.67
N ALA A 342 -12.63 32.66 -4.02
CA ALA A 342 -12.77 32.57 -2.55
C ALA A 342 -13.05 31.12 -2.10
N THR A 343 -13.84 30.38 -2.86
CA THR A 343 -14.10 28.95 -2.62
C THR A 343 -12.83 28.13 -2.81
N THR A 344 -12.05 28.42 -3.86
CA THR A 344 -10.76 27.76 -4.10
C THR A 344 -9.79 27.99 -2.95
N GLU A 345 -9.63 29.24 -2.49
CA GLU A 345 -8.75 29.59 -1.37
C GLU A 345 -9.18 28.92 -0.05
N TYR A 346 -10.48 28.85 0.20
CA TYR A 346 -11.02 28.17 1.38
C TYR A 346 -10.71 26.67 1.35
N LEU A 347 -11.03 25.98 0.24
CA LEU A 347 -10.77 24.55 0.07
C LEU A 347 -9.27 24.22 0.15
N SER A 348 -8.42 25.05 -0.46
CA SER A 348 -6.97 24.92 -0.37
C SER A 348 -6.46 25.04 1.07
N ARG A 349 -6.98 26.01 1.84
CA ARG A 349 -6.60 26.20 3.24
C ARG A 349 -7.03 25.01 4.11
N VAL A 350 -8.24 24.49 3.91
CA VAL A 350 -8.73 23.29 4.62
C VAL A 350 -7.89 22.09 4.28
N SER A 351 -7.65 21.86 2.98
CA SER A 351 -6.81 20.75 2.50
C SER A 351 -5.41 20.80 3.09
N SER A 352 -4.73 21.96 3.06
CA SER A 352 -3.37 22.11 3.61
C SER A 352 -3.30 21.77 5.11
N ARG A 353 -4.31 22.15 5.89
CA ARG A 353 -4.36 21.81 7.32
C ARG A 353 -4.57 20.32 7.57
N LEU A 354 -5.45 19.68 6.78
CA LEU A 354 -5.67 18.24 6.85
C LEU A 354 -4.41 17.47 6.44
N THR A 355 -3.73 17.94 5.38
CA THR A 355 -2.48 17.37 4.90
C THR A 355 -1.37 17.46 5.94
N LEU A 356 -1.23 18.57 6.66
CA LEU A 356 -0.26 18.71 7.74
C LEU A 356 -0.50 17.67 8.84
N PHE A 357 -1.76 17.51 9.26
CA PHE A 357 -2.14 16.53 10.27
C PHE A 357 -1.81 15.11 9.78
N SER A 358 -2.23 14.76 8.55
CA SER A 358 -1.94 13.46 7.93
C SER A 358 -0.44 13.18 7.83
N ALA A 359 0.33 14.17 7.39
CA ALA A 359 1.79 14.04 7.23
C ALA A 359 2.49 13.78 8.57
N LEU A 360 2.14 14.50 9.61
CA LEU A 360 2.68 14.27 10.95
C LEU A 360 2.24 12.92 11.52
N PHE A 361 0.97 12.56 11.34
CA PHE A 361 0.45 11.26 11.76
C PHE A 361 1.23 10.09 11.09
N LEU A 362 1.40 10.14 9.76
CA LEU A 362 2.13 9.12 9.01
C LEU A 362 3.60 9.06 9.40
N ALA A 363 4.25 10.21 9.65
CA ALA A 363 5.65 10.27 10.10
C ALA A 363 5.82 9.63 11.49
N VAL A 364 4.93 9.94 12.44
CA VAL A 364 4.94 9.31 13.77
C VAL A 364 4.69 7.82 13.66
N LEU A 365 3.69 7.42 12.88
CA LEU A 365 3.34 6.02 12.66
C LEU A 365 4.52 5.22 12.07
N ALA A 366 5.29 5.82 11.14
CA ALA A 366 6.46 5.20 10.54
C ALA A 366 7.60 4.93 11.56
N THR A 367 7.71 5.74 12.60
CA THR A 367 8.80 5.62 13.59
C THR A 367 8.50 4.64 14.72
N ILE A 368 7.21 4.35 15.01
CA ILE A 368 6.80 3.50 16.14
C ILE A 368 7.44 2.09 16.10
N PRO A 369 7.37 1.31 14.99
CA PRO A 369 7.91 -0.05 14.98
C PRO A 369 9.42 -0.08 15.22
N THR A 370 10.15 0.84 14.63
CA THR A 370 11.61 0.94 14.81
C THR A 370 12.01 1.36 16.22
N MET A 371 11.23 2.22 16.87
CA MET A 371 11.43 2.55 18.29
C MET A 371 11.17 1.35 19.20
N LEU A 372 10.09 0.59 18.95
CA LEU A 372 9.79 -0.63 19.71
C LEU A 372 10.91 -1.67 19.60
N THR A 373 11.44 -1.88 18.39
CA THR A 373 12.59 -2.77 18.16
C THR A 373 13.82 -2.34 18.96
N ARG A 374 14.10 -1.04 19.04
CA ARG A 374 15.25 -0.51 19.81
C ARG A 374 15.07 -0.65 21.32
N ILE A 375 13.86 -0.40 21.83
CA ILE A 375 13.58 -0.43 23.29
C ILE A 375 13.56 -1.87 23.80
N PHE A 376 12.93 -2.78 23.08
CA PHE A 376 12.71 -4.14 23.54
C PHE A 376 13.74 -5.16 22.99
N GLY A 377 14.57 -4.78 22.02
CA GLY A 377 15.56 -5.68 21.40
C GLY A 377 14.94 -6.81 20.58
N ILE A 378 13.64 -6.75 20.32
CA ILE A 378 12.89 -7.76 19.56
C ILE A 378 12.39 -7.11 18.27
N ASN A 379 12.61 -7.76 17.13
CA ASN A 379 12.12 -7.25 15.87
C ASN A 379 10.60 -7.23 15.87
N ALA A 380 10.00 -6.04 15.67
CA ALA A 380 8.56 -5.92 15.53
C ALA A 380 8.10 -6.65 14.27
N PRO A 381 7.02 -7.45 14.34
CA PRO A 381 6.54 -8.27 13.21
C PRO A 381 5.87 -7.44 12.12
N PHE A 382 5.75 -6.15 12.32
CA PHE A 382 5.00 -5.24 11.47
C PHE A 382 5.75 -3.94 11.23
N GLY A 383 5.74 -3.49 9.99
CA GLY A 383 6.10 -2.12 9.64
C GLY A 383 4.88 -1.21 9.68
N ALA A 384 5.10 0.10 9.79
CA ALA A 384 4.02 1.08 9.78
C ALA A 384 3.17 1.01 8.50
N SER A 385 3.84 0.87 7.35
CA SER A 385 3.16 0.71 6.06
C SER A 385 2.30 -0.55 6.02
N SER A 386 2.77 -1.66 6.59
CA SER A 386 2.06 -2.92 6.61
C SER A 386 0.75 -2.82 7.41
N VAL A 387 0.81 -2.23 8.62
CA VAL A 387 -0.38 -2.05 9.45
C VAL A 387 -1.37 -1.11 8.77
N LEU A 388 -0.87 0.01 8.20
CA LEU A 388 -1.73 0.96 7.49
C LEU A 388 -2.40 0.31 6.28
N ILE A 389 -1.66 -0.43 5.45
CA ILE A 389 -2.22 -1.15 4.30
C ILE A 389 -3.29 -2.15 4.76
N ALA A 390 -3.00 -2.96 5.77
CA ALA A 390 -3.94 -3.97 6.25
C ALA A 390 -5.25 -3.34 6.76
N VAL A 391 -5.17 -2.24 7.52
CA VAL A 391 -6.33 -1.52 8.05
C VAL A 391 -7.09 -0.81 6.93
N SER A 392 -6.41 -0.06 6.06
CA SER A 392 -7.07 0.68 4.95
C SER A 392 -7.76 -0.28 3.99
N VAL A 393 -7.14 -1.41 3.63
CA VAL A 393 -7.76 -2.46 2.80
C VAL A 393 -8.99 -3.04 3.49
N GLY A 394 -8.91 -3.29 4.81
CA GLY A 394 -10.07 -3.74 5.60
C GLY A 394 -11.22 -2.74 5.55
N ILE A 395 -10.93 -1.45 5.76
CA ILE A 395 -11.93 -0.37 5.73
C ILE A 395 -12.54 -0.21 4.33
N GLU A 396 -11.74 -0.26 3.27
CA GLU A 396 -12.22 -0.11 1.90
C GLU A 396 -13.03 -1.32 1.40
N THR A 397 -12.68 -2.52 1.84
CA THR A 397 -13.37 -3.75 1.41
C THR A 397 -14.77 -3.86 2.01
N ILE A 398 -14.99 -3.36 3.22
CA ILE A 398 -16.29 -3.40 3.90
C ILE A 398 -17.38 -2.60 3.16
N PRO A 399 -17.21 -1.31 2.78
CA PRO A 399 -18.22 -0.56 2.03
C PRO A 399 -18.53 -1.12 0.64
N VAL A 400 -17.53 -1.65 -0.06
CA VAL A 400 -17.75 -2.30 -1.36
C VAL A 400 -18.70 -3.49 -1.25
N SER A 401 -18.62 -4.23 -0.15
CA SER A 401 -19.59 -5.29 0.16
C SER A 401 -21.01 -4.73 0.39
N TYR A 402 -21.15 -3.49 0.90
CA TYR A 402 -22.46 -2.86 1.15
C TYR A 402 -23.05 -2.17 -0.07
N THR A 403 -22.27 -1.51 -0.91
CA THR A 403 -22.78 -0.85 -2.13
C THR A 403 -23.37 -1.85 -3.10
N HIS A 404 -22.86 -3.08 -3.14
CA HIS A 404 -23.49 -4.18 -3.87
C HIS A 404 -24.78 -4.72 -3.20
N LEU A 405 -25.01 -4.42 -1.91
CA LEU A 405 -26.22 -4.79 -1.18
C LEU A 405 -27.36 -3.76 -1.34
N THR A 406 -27.02 -2.49 -1.63
CA THR A 406 -27.96 -1.37 -1.64
C THR A 406 -28.32 -0.86 -3.05
N LEU A 407 -27.84 -1.51 -4.12
CA LEU A 407 -28.36 -1.24 -5.45
C LEU A 407 -29.84 -1.72 -5.47
N PRO A 408 -30.81 -0.79 -5.55
CA PRO A 408 -32.20 -1.17 -5.48
C PRO A 408 -32.55 -2.02 -6.72
N THR A 409 -33.30 -3.07 -6.47
CA THR A 409 -34.06 -3.85 -7.44
C THR A 409 -35.07 -3.00 -8.25
N SER A 410 -34.91 -1.69 -8.31
CA SER A 410 -35.77 -0.75 -9.05
C SER A 410 -35.36 -0.52 -10.50
N ALA A 411 -34.46 -1.34 -11.07
CA ALA A 411 -34.19 -1.35 -12.51
C ALA A 411 -34.90 -2.52 -13.23
N ARG A 412 -36.02 -2.98 -12.68
CA ARG A 412 -36.98 -3.83 -13.41
C ARG A 412 -38.37 -3.19 -13.36
N VAL A 413 -38.58 -2.18 -14.16
CA VAL A 413 -39.83 -1.85 -14.84
C VAL A 413 -39.48 -1.14 -16.14
#